data_66966f2b3cff65011f4bd35dd54ce920
#
_entry.id   66966f2b3cff65011f4bd35dd54ce920
#
_cell.length_a   1.000
_cell.length_b   1.000
_cell.length_c   1.000
_cell.angle_alpha   90.00
_cell.angle_beta   90.00
_cell.angle_gamma   90.00
#
_symmetry.space_group_name_H-M   'P 1'
#
loop_
_entity.id
_entity.type
_entity.pdbx_description
1 polymer ?
#
loop_
_entity_poly.entity_id
_entity_poly.type
_entity_poly.pdbx_seq_one_letter_code
_entity_poly.pdbx_strand_id
1 'polypeptide(L)'
;IVSFTLNSQPILDQGKFIPGQGQMKNIISKSLYPGFPSYSQSHLSKKFNLQKPINLNGYFYLPQEIIMYYATTAQKYQITYDAMGKWLTEYWQMLNNTVWVDDYRNTATYDANGYLVSVLGETWENNAWQNSYRGTYTNDIHGNVLTEYVEFWQNGAWGYSSRYTSTYDGSGNILTWTSENYNSGTWSYAYQYIYSYDQSGRLIEEMSQNWSGAWQYENKSLYSYNAGGQVQSETYQQYTNSQWTNTWQNNFSYDLSGNMITELVQRWINNAWTDYGRYTGTYDSHGGLLMNLYETYENNIWGNYSKSVYVNDNNGFAVQGDFFMWQNSSWVEAEGMLTIRYIFNSEYVRSGFYARKITVQYLVISGINENPQAPVNSSLAQNYPNPFNPSTVIHYSIPTTTHVTLKLFDVMGNEISTLVDVLQSPGDFDFNLSSQDLNLSSGVYFYQLRAGDFSATNKMIFMK
;
A
#
# COMPACT_ATOMS: atom_id res chain seq x y z
N ILE A 1 3.21 -10.63 2.98
CA ILE A 1 2.20 -9.63 2.57
C ILE A 1 1.63 -10.12 1.26
N VAL A 2 0.43 -10.68 1.32
CA VAL A 2 -0.28 -11.08 0.12
C VAL A 2 -0.79 -9.81 -0.53
N SER A 3 -0.03 -9.29 -1.46
CA SER A 3 -0.51 -8.31 -2.40
C SER A 3 -1.38 -9.05 -3.39
N PHE A 4 -2.68 -9.13 -3.13
CA PHE A 4 -3.58 -9.34 -4.24
C PHE A 4 -3.56 -8.05 -5.05
N THR A 5 -2.86 -8.05 -6.18
CA THR A 5 -3.36 -7.28 -7.28
C THR A 5 -4.86 -7.60 -7.32
N LEU A 6 -5.69 -6.59 -7.20
CA LEU A 6 -6.98 -6.61 -7.84
C LEU A 6 -6.68 -6.72 -9.35
N ASN A 7 -6.15 -7.85 -9.78
CA ASN A 7 -6.57 -8.37 -11.04
C ASN A 7 -8.05 -8.63 -10.79
N SER A 8 -8.87 -7.68 -11.18
CA SER A 8 -10.28 -7.86 -11.41
C SER A 8 -10.47 -8.78 -12.63
N GLN A 9 -9.72 -9.87 -12.65
CA GLN A 9 -10.13 -11.02 -13.40
C GLN A 9 -11.22 -11.65 -12.54
N PRO A 10 -12.50 -11.53 -12.90
CA PRO A 10 -13.45 -12.48 -12.41
C PRO A 10 -12.83 -13.83 -12.70
N ILE A 11 -12.78 -14.71 -11.73
CA ILE A 11 -12.60 -16.14 -11.97
C ILE A 11 -13.80 -16.52 -12.82
N LEU A 12 -13.63 -16.42 -14.14
CA LEU A 12 -14.63 -16.81 -15.10
C LEU A 12 -14.48 -18.26 -15.35
N ASP A 13 -15.38 -18.86 -14.70
CA ASP A 13 -15.93 -20.14 -14.94
C ASP A 13 -16.26 -20.39 -16.42
N GLN A 14 -15.58 -21.34 -16.99
CA GLN A 14 -16.18 -22.22 -17.96
C GLN A 14 -16.81 -23.39 -17.18
N GLY A 15 -18.06 -23.20 -16.77
CA GLY A 15 -18.99 -24.26 -16.46
C GLY A 15 -18.63 -25.24 -15.33
N LYS A 16 -19.33 -25.09 -14.19
CA LYS A 16 -19.46 -26.03 -13.06
C LYS A 16 -18.33 -26.03 -12.05
N PHE A 17 -18.49 -25.18 -11.03
CA PHE A 17 -17.83 -25.33 -9.76
C PHE A 17 -18.38 -26.59 -9.04
N ILE A 18 -17.62 -27.69 -9.07
CA ILE A 18 -17.78 -28.80 -8.14
C ILE A 18 -16.74 -28.60 -7.04
N PRO A 19 -17.12 -28.48 -5.76
CA PRO A 19 -16.14 -28.30 -4.67
C PRO A 19 -15.43 -29.66 -4.46
N GLY A 20 -14.26 -29.80 -5.05
CA GLY A 20 -13.35 -30.89 -4.76
C GLY A 20 -12.28 -30.39 -3.77
N GLN A 21 -12.30 -30.92 -2.54
CA GLN A 21 -11.42 -30.52 -1.41
C GLN A 21 -9.91 -30.60 -1.67
N GLY A 22 -9.45 -31.09 -2.82
CA GLY A 22 -8.03 -31.23 -3.16
C GLY A 22 -7.41 -30.06 -3.94
N GLN A 23 -8.21 -29.28 -4.66
CA GLN A 23 -7.66 -28.19 -5.51
C GLN A 23 -7.58 -26.84 -4.83
N MET A 24 -8.42 -26.57 -3.83
CA MET A 24 -8.31 -25.33 -3.04
C MET A 24 -7.03 -25.26 -2.21
N LYS A 25 -6.54 -26.37 -1.66
CA LYS A 25 -5.23 -26.39 -0.97
C LYS A 25 -4.08 -25.97 -1.89
N ASN A 26 -4.12 -26.34 -3.17
CA ASN A 26 -3.07 -25.99 -4.13
C ASN A 26 -3.16 -24.54 -4.65
N ILE A 27 -4.36 -23.95 -4.69
CA ILE A 27 -4.54 -22.54 -5.09
C ILE A 27 -4.19 -21.64 -3.92
N ILE A 28 -4.64 -21.97 -2.71
CA ILE A 28 -4.29 -21.24 -1.48
C ILE A 28 -2.80 -21.38 -1.17
N SER A 29 -2.21 -22.57 -1.36
CA SER A 29 -0.78 -22.76 -1.11
C SER A 29 0.13 -22.09 -2.16
N LYS A 30 -0.33 -21.91 -3.40
CA LYS A 30 0.42 -21.17 -4.44
C LYS A 30 0.26 -19.65 -4.33
N SER A 31 -0.82 -19.14 -3.74
CA SER A 31 -1.03 -17.71 -3.46
C SER A 31 -0.53 -17.29 -2.07
N LEU A 32 -0.20 -18.25 -1.21
CA LEU A 32 0.29 -18.05 0.16
C LEU A 32 1.82 -18.15 0.26
N TYR A 33 2.55 -18.26 -0.85
CA TYR A 33 3.99 -18.12 -0.79
C TYR A 33 4.33 -16.63 -0.65
N PRO A 34 4.84 -16.20 0.51
CA PRO A 34 5.34 -14.83 0.71
C PRO A 34 6.71 -14.73 0.05
N GLY A 35 6.72 -14.65 -1.25
CA GLY A 35 7.92 -14.52 -2.07
C GLY A 35 7.79 -13.38 -3.06
N PHE A 36 6.70 -12.60 -2.97
CA PHE A 36 6.62 -11.37 -3.74
C PHE A 36 7.12 -10.23 -2.87
N PRO A 37 8.18 -9.53 -3.29
CA PRO A 37 8.72 -8.40 -2.54
C PRO A 37 7.61 -7.38 -2.26
N SER A 38 7.76 -6.61 -1.20
CA SER A 38 7.01 -5.39 -0.88
C SER A 38 6.84 -4.40 -2.04
N TYR A 39 7.40 -4.74 -3.16
CA TYR A 39 7.41 -4.09 -4.46
C TYR A 39 6.03 -3.82 -5.05
N SER A 40 5.13 -4.78 -4.98
CA SER A 40 3.78 -4.60 -5.51
C SER A 40 2.96 -3.60 -4.70
N GLN A 41 3.30 -3.40 -3.41
CA GLN A 41 2.57 -2.47 -2.54
C GLN A 41 2.87 -1.01 -2.84
N SER A 42 4.14 -0.64 -3.07
CA SER A 42 4.49 0.74 -3.43
C SER A 42 3.98 1.12 -4.82
N HIS A 43 3.87 0.13 -5.73
CA HIS A 43 3.32 0.34 -7.06
C HIS A 43 1.80 0.44 -7.07
N LEU A 44 1.10 -0.36 -6.25
CA LEU A 44 -0.35 -0.28 -6.13
C LEU A 44 -0.80 0.99 -5.41
N SER A 45 -0.07 1.46 -4.40
CA SER A 45 -0.37 2.73 -3.74
C SER A 45 -0.20 3.91 -4.69
N LYS A 46 0.86 3.91 -5.51
CA LYS A 46 1.06 4.88 -6.59
C LYS A 46 0.02 4.73 -7.71
N LYS A 47 -0.38 3.49 -8.05
CA LYS A 47 -1.37 3.18 -9.08
C LYS A 47 -2.75 3.75 -8.74
N PHE A 48 -3.20 3.64 -7.49
CA PHE A 48 -4.53 4.08 -7.09
C PHE A 48 -4.58 5.46 -6.43
N ASN A 49 -3.44 6.16 -6.31
CA ASN A 49 -3.33 7.47 -5.66
C ASN A 49 -4.22 7.54 -4.40
N LEU A 50 -4.01 6.57 -3.49
CA LEU A 50 -4.74 6.49 -2.24
C LEU A 50 -4.56 7.81 -1.52
N GLN A 51 -5.63 8.36 -0.94
CA GLN A 51 -5.62 9.62 -0.21
C GLN A 51 -4.37 9.70 0.68
N LYS A 52 -3.77 10.90 0.74
CA LYS A 52 -2.80 11.17 1.82
C LYS A 52 -3.51 10.91 3.15
N PRO A 53 -2.89 10.17 4.07
CA PRO A 53 -3.50 9.92 5.37
C PRO A 53 -3.95 11.25 5.99
N ILE A 54 -5.11 11.25 6.61
CA ILE A 54 -5.48 12.29 7.56
C ILE A 54 -4.28 12.40 8.49
N ASN A 55 -3.72 13.61 8.62
CA ASN A 55 -2.47 13.87 9.34
C ASN A 55 -2.50 13.22 10.73
N LEU A 56 -2.06 11.97 10.83
CA LEU A 56 -1.92 11.21 12.07
C LEU A 56 -0.57 11.52 12.73
N ASN A 57 -0.01 12.72 12.49
CA ASN A 57 1.21 13.23 13.13
C ASN A 57 2.40 12.24 13.06
N GLY A 58 2.62 11.61 11.92
CA GLY A 58 3.75 10.69 11.73
C GLY A 58 3.60 9.33 12.42
N TYR A 59 2.38 8.86 12.68
CA TYR A 59 2.14 7.52 13.21
C TYR A 59 2.05 6.48 12.08
N PHE A 60 2.70 5.31 12.28
CA PHE A 60 2.37 4.10 11.55
C PHE A 60 1.17 3.43 12.21
N TYR A 61 0.25 2.92 11.41
CA TYR A 61 -0.90 2.17 11.87
C TYR A 61 -0.87 0.80 11.19
N LEU A 62 -0.19 -0.15 11.81
CA LEU A 62 0.21 -1.42 11.20
C LEU A 62 -0.60 -2.59 11.76
N PRO A 63 -1.11 -3.51 10.93
CA PRO A 63 -1.79 -4.70 11.42
C PRO A 63 -0.79 -5.59 12.18
N GLN A 64 -1.04 -5.84 13.46
CA GLN A 64 -0.22 -6.68 14.32
C GLN A 64 -0.74 -8.12 14.40
N GLU A 65 -2.05 -8.27 14.48
CA GLU A 65 -2.72 -9.56 14.48
C GLU A 65 -3.98 -9.51 13.62
N ILE A 66 -4.16 -10.52 12.79
CA ILE A 66 -5.36 -10.73 11.99
C ILE A 66 -5.83 -12.16 12.21
N ILE A 67 -7.09 -12.34 12.63
CA ILE A 67 -7.70 -13.66 12.72
C ILE A 67 -8.73 -13.77 11.60
N MET A 68 -8.56 -14.78 10.77
CA MET A 68 -9.44 -15.14 9.65
C MET A 68 -10.29 -16.32 10.07
N TYR A 69 -11.61 -16.15 10.08
CA TYR A 69 -12.56 -17.21 10.43
C TYR A 69 -13.17 -17.81 9.16
N TYR A 70 -13.15 -19.11 9.08
CA TYR A 70 -13.77 -19.93 8.05
C TYR A 70 -14.99 -20.68 8.62
N ALA A 71 -15.66 -21.47 7.81
CA ALA A 71 -16.84 -22.20 8.27
C ALA A 71 -16.55 -23.18 9.43
N THR A 72 -15.38 -23.81 9.46
CA THR A 72 -15.05 -24.89 10.43
C THR A 72 -13.72 -24.68 11.16
N THR A 73 -12.95 -23.65 10.83
CA THR A 73 -11.63 -23.37 11.42
C THR A 73 -11.32 -21.89 11.41
N ALA A 74 -10.15 -21.52 11.94
CA ALA A 74 -9.61 -20.17 11.84
C ALA A 74 -8.09 -20.21 11.62
N GLN A 75 -7.58 -19.16 11.00
CA GLN A 75 -6.14 -18.88 10.90
C GLN A 75 -5.83 -17.59 11.65
N LYS A 76 -4.68 -17.57 12.30
CA LYS A 76 -4.14 -16.37 12.93
C LYS A 76 -2.86 -15.97 12.22
N TYR A 77 -2.77 -14.71 11.85
CA TYR A 77 -1.60 -14.10 11.25
C TYR A 77 -1.10 -12.99 12.15
N GLN A 78 0.13 -13.08 12.61
CA GLN A 78 0.77 -12.11 13.48
C GLN A 78 2.00 -11.54 12.80
N ILE A 79 2.22 -10.24 12.96
CA ILE A 79 3.35 -9.53 12.37
C ILE A 79 4.07 -8.78 13.47
N THR A 80 5.40 -8.89 13.52
CA THR A 80 6.24 -8.04 14.36
C THR A 80 6.99 -7.04 13.51
N TYR A 81 7.24 -5.88 14.07
CA TYR A 81 7.90 -4.77 13.38
C TYR A 81 9.07 -4.26 14.22
N ASP A 82 10.07 -3.69 13.55
CA ASP A 82 11.10 -2.89 14.22
C ASP A 82 10.52 -1.52 14.62
N ALA A 83 11.34 -0.71 15.30
CA ALA A 83 10.95 0.62 15.72
C ALA A 83 10.68 1.57 14.52
N MET A 84 11.08 1.24 13.32
CA MET A 84 10.86 1.98 12.08
C MET A 84 9.68 1.46 11.25
N GLY A 85 8.88 0.54 11.80
CA GLY A 85 7.73 -0.03 11.13
C GLY A 85 8.05 -1.07 10.06
N LYS A 86 9.32 -1.48 9.91
CA LYS A 86 9.70 -2.57 9.00
C LYS A 86 9.32 -3.90 9.64
N TRP A 87 8.67 -4.77 8.89
CA TRP A 87 8.31 -6.08 9.43
C TRP A 87 9.54 -6.95 9.67
N LEU A 88 9.56 -7.64 10.81
CA LEU A 88 10.64 -8.53 11.19
C LEU A 88 10.23 -10.00 11.06
N THR A 89 9.05 -10.33 11.55
CA THR A 89 8.50 -11.69 11.45
C THR A 89 7.04 -11.64 11.04
N GLU A 90 6.65 -12.63 10.27
CA GLU A 90 5.28 -13.00 9.97
C GLU A 90 5.08 -14.42 10.49
N TYR A 91 4.00 -14.65 11.19
CA TYR A 91 3.75 -15.87 11.90
C TYR A 91 2.31 -16.34 11.74
N TRP A 92 2.13 -17.56 11.29
CA TRP A 92 0.86 -18.16 11.00
C TRP A 92 0.56 -19.31 11.93
N GLN A 93 -0.67 -19.37 12.42
CA GLN A 93 -1.20 -20.46 13.22
C GLN A 93 -2.55 -20.91 12.69
N MET A 94 -2.82 -22.21 12.77
CA MET A 94 -4.12 -22.80 12.47
C MET A 94 -4.83 -23.15 13.77
N LEU A 95 -6.15 -22.89 13.84
CA LEU A 95 -6.96 -23.34 14.95
C LEU A 95 -7.29 -24.83 14.77
N ASN A 96 -6.77 -25.65 15.67
CA ASN A 96 -7.07 -27.08 15.74
C ASN A 96 -7.92 -27.33 17.01
N ASN A 97 -9.21 -27.60 16.83
CA ASN A 97 -10.21 -27.63 17.90
C ASN A 97 -10.27 -26.28 18.65
N THR A 98 -9.60 -26.15 19.79
CA THR A 98 -9.59 -24.93 20.62
C THR A 98 -8.16 -24.39 20.83
N VAL A 99 -7.13 -24.97 20.21
CA VAL A 99 -5.75 -24.65 20.40
C VAL A 99 -5.15 -24.11 19.11
N TRP A 100 -4.42 -23.00 19.21
CA TRP A 100 -3.62 -22.49 18.09
C TRP A 100 -2.36 -23.34 17.94
N VAL A 101 -2.16 -23.87 16.75
CA VAL A 101 -1.01 -24.69 16.37
C VAL A 101 -0.19 -23.92 15.33
N ASP A 102 1.10 -23.93 15.51
CA ASP A 102 2.05 -23.32 14.59
C ASP A 102 1.93 -23.96 13.20
N ASP A 103 2.06 -23.17 12.16
CA ASP A 103 1.92 -23.62 10.76
C ASP A 103 3.11 -23.15 9.93
N TYR A 104 3.35 -21.83 9.92
CA TYR A 104 4.33 -21.22 9.06
C TYR A 104 4.86 -19.93 9.66
N ARG A 105 6.14 -19.58 9.37
CA ARG A 105 6.68 -18.26 9.69
C ARG A 105 7.66 -17.76 8.64
N ASN A 106 7.75 -16.44 8.52
CA ASN A 106 8.78 -15.72 7.78
C ASN A 106 9.61 -14.87 8.72
N THR A 107 10.90 -14.77 8.44
CA THR A 107 11.81 -13.85 9.13
C THR A 107 12.55 -13.02 8.09
N ALA A 108 12.46 -11.70 8.21
CA ALA A 108 13.15 -10.74 7.36
C ALA A 108 14.47 -10.30 7.98
N THR A 109 15.49 -10.06 7.16
CA THR A 109 16.73 -9.39 7.57
C THR A 109 17.00 -8.20 6.67
N TYR A 110 17.61 -7.17 7.24
CA TYR A 110 17.88 -5.89 6.59
C TYR A 110 19.37 -5.55 6.70
N ASP A 111 19.90 -4.81 5.74
CA ASP A 111 21.25 -4.25 5.80
C ASP A 111 21.34 -3.03 6.74
N ALA A 112 22.53 -2.45 6.85
CA ALA A 112 22.76 -1.27 7.69
C ALA A 112 22.00 -0.01 7.22
N ASN A 113 21.59 0.05 5.95
CA ASN A 113 20.76 1.12 5.40
C ASN A 113 19.27 0.85 5.59
N GLY A 114 18.94 -0.34 6.10
CA GLY A 114 17.59 -0.80 6.32
C GLY A 114 16.90 -1.31 5.06
N TYR A 115 17.63 -1.74 4.06
CA TYR A 115 17.08 -2.40 2.88
C TYR A 115 16.99 -3.91 3.10
N LEU A 116 15.89 -4.53 2.63
CA LEU A 116 15.66 -5.96 2.75
C LEU A 116 16.74 -6.74 2.01
N VAL A 117 17.44 -7.65 2.71
CA VAL A 117 18.47 -8.50 2.12
C VAL A 117 18.11 -9.98 2.11
N SER A 118 17.27 -10.44 3.04
CA SER A 118 16.76 -11.82 2.97
C SER A 118 15.43 -11.99 3.68
N VAL A 119 14.68 -13.01 3.24
CA VAL A 119 13.51 -13.58 3.92
C VAL A 119 13.74 -15.08 4.04
N LEU A 120 13.61 -15.62 5.25
CA LEU A 120 13.61 -17.06 5.52
C LEU A 120 12.18 -17.48 5.85
N GLY A 121 11.65 -18.43 5.09
CA GLY A 121 10.38 -19.10 5.35
C GLY A 121 10.60 -20.49 5.95
N GLU A 122 9.85 -20.80 7.01
CA GLU A 122 9.90 -22.08 7.71
C GLU A 122 8.50 -22.62 7.93
N THR A 123 8.32 -23.93 7.83
CA THR A 123 7.07 -24.65 8.14
C THR A 123 7.21 -25.38 9.49
N TRP A 124 6.08 -25.52 10.20
CA TRP A 124 6.05 -26.26 11.46
C TRP A 124 5.73 -27.73 11.19
N GLU A 125 6.73 -28.60 11.37
CA GLU A 125 6.59 -30.04 11.16
C GLU A 125 7.29 -30.80 12.28
N ASN A 126 6.66 -31.90 12.75
CA ASN A 126 7.21 -32.77 13.80
C ASN A 126 7.64 -32.03 15.07
N ASN A 127 6.87 -31.02 15.51
CA ASN A 127 7.14 -30.17 16.67
C ASN A 127 8.43 -29.34 16.54
N ALA A 128 8.86 -28.99 15.33
CA ALA A 128 10.02 -28.15 15.08
C ALA A 128 9.84 -27.32 13.80
N TRP A 129 10.49 -26.16 13.76
CA TRP A 129 10.58 -25.36 12.55
C TRP A 129 11.57 -25.98 11.58
N GLN A 130 11.11 -26.18 10.34
CA GLN A 130 11.89 -26.71 9.23
C GLN A 130 12.02 -25.63 8.16
N ASN A 131 13.23 -25.48 7.60
CA ASN A 131 13.43 -24.60 6.46
C ASN A 131 12.48 -24.99 5.32
N SER A 132 11.90 -24.00 4.64
CA SER A 132 11.00 -24.17 3.50
C SER A 132 11.52 -23.45 2.26
N TYR A 133 11.68 -22.14 2.36
CA TYR A 133 12.25 -21.34 1.29
C TYR A 133 13.09 -20.20 1.86
N ARG A 134 13.92 -19.59 0.99
CA ARG A 134 14.51 -18.28 1.26
C ARG A 134 14.50 -17.40 0.03
N GLY A 135 14.27 -16.11 0.24
CA GLY A 135 14.51 -15.05 -0.72
C GLY A 135 15.80 -14.31 -0.36
N THR A 136 16.65 -13.99 -1.32
CA THR A 136 17.80 -13.08 -1.15
C THR A 136 17.74 -11.95 -2.14
N TYR A 137 18.02 -10.73 -1.66
CA TYR A 137 17.75 -9.48 -2.41
C TYR A 137 19.04 -8.68 -2.59
N THR A 138 19.19 -8.07 -3.76
CA THR A 138 20.17 -7.00 -3.98
C THR A 138 19.43 -5.71 -4.27
N ASN A 139 19.91 -4.61 -3.71
CA ASN A 139 19.25 -3.30 -3.83
C ASN A 139 20.21 -2.28 -4.47
N ASP A 140 19.65 -1.26 -5.11
CA ASP A 140 20.42 -0.06 -5.47
C ASP A 140 20.63 0.86 -4.26
N ILE A 141 21.29 1.99 -4.48
CA ILE A 141 21.59 2.97 -3.42
C ILE A 141 20.33 3.67 -2.85
N HIS A 142 19.19 3.53 -3.49
CA HIS A 142 17.90 4.09 -3.08
C HIS A 142 16.99 3.05 -2.43
N GLY A 143 17.46 1.77 -2.32
CA GLY A 143 16.69 0.66 -1.76
C GLY A 143 15.74 -0.01 -2.76
N ASN A 144 15.85 0.30 -4.05
CA ASN A 144 15.09 -0.42 -5.06
C ASN A 144 15.69 -1.80 -5.27
N VAL A 145 14.86 -2.87 -5.22
CA VAL A 145 15.34 -4.25 -5.41
C VAL A 145 15.73 -4.49 -6.88
N LEU A 146 17.00 -4.74 -7.12
CA LEU A 146 17.52 -5.06 -8.45
C LEU A 146 17.36 -6.54 -8.79
N THR A 147 17.60 -7.41 -7.81
CA THR A 147 17.47 -8.86 -7.99
C THR A 147 16.84 -9.51 -6.75
N GLU A 148 16.09 -10.56 -7.00
CA GLU A 148 15.63 -11.49 -5.98
C GLU A 148 15.94 -12.91 -6.46
N TYR A 149 16.59 -13.71 -5.62
CA TYR A 149 16.75 -15.15 -5.81
C TYR A 149 15.85 -15.88 -4.86
N VAL A 150 15.09 -16.85 -5.35
CA VAL A 150 14.25 -17.75 -4.55
C VAL A 150 14.85 -19.14 -4.59
N GLU A 151 15.07 -19.70 -3.40
CA GLU A 151 15.56 -21.06 -3.20
C GLU A 151 14.57 -21.82 -2.32
N PHE A 152 14.38 -23.11 -2.61
CA PHE A 152 13.62 -24.01 -1.75
C PHE A 152 14.53 -24.99 -1.03
N TRP A 153 14.14 -25.33 0.20
CA TRP A 153 14.82 -26.34 0.98
C TRP A 153 14.34 -27.71 0.56
N GLN A 154 15.25 -28.54 0.04
CA GLN A 154 14.94 -29.89 -0.41
C GLN A 154 16.11 -30.82 -0.08
N ASN A 155 15.80 -31.99 0.48
CA ASN A 155 16.80 -33.02 0.78
C ASN A 155 18.00 -32.54 1.59
N GLY A 156 17.80 -31.61 2.53
CA GLY A 156 18.85 -31.08 3.39
C GLY A 156 19.74 -30.00 2.74
N ALA A 157 19.36 -29.44 1.60
CA ALA A 157 20.10 -28.39 0.91
C ALA A 157 19.18 -27.35 0.27
N TRP A 158 19.70 -26.13 0.06
CA TRP A 158 19.06 -25.08 -0.71
C TRP A 158 19.27 -25.30 -2.20
N GLY A 159 18.19 -25.22 -2.97
CA GLY A 159 18.21 -25.30 -4.43
C GLY A 159 17.53 -24.10 -5.06
N TYR A 160 18.16 -23.48 -6.05
CA TYR A 160 17.54 -22.38 -6.80
C TYR A 160 16.26 -22.81 -7.50
N SER A 161 15.26 -21.93 -7.49
CA SER A 161 14.00 -22.10 -8.21
C SER A 161 13.74 -20.98 -9.18
N SER A 162 13.83 -19.73 -8.74
CA SER A 162 13.48 -18.56 -9.53
C SER A 162 14.44 -17.41 -9.27
N ARG A 163 14.62 -16.57 -10.28
CA ARG A 163 15.29 -15.28 -10.17
C ARG A 163 14.38 -14.22 -10.76
N TYR A 164 14.30 -13.09 -10.06
CA TYR A 164 13.60 -11.90 -10.56
C TYR A 164 14.59 -10.75 -10.67
N THR A 165 14.48 -9.99 -11.76
CA THR A 165 15.32 -8.81 -12.00
C THR A 165 14.46 -7.62 -12.34
N SER A 166 14.79 -6.45 -11.79
CA SER A 166 14.07 -5.21 -12.02
C SER A 166 14.98 -4.10 -12.50
N THR A 167 14.45 -3.24 -13.36
CA THR A 167 15.10 -2.00 -13.77
C THR A 167 14.22 -0.80 -13.45
N TYR A 168 14.84 0.35 -13.24
CA TYR A 168 14.17 1.58 -12.78
C TYR A 168 14.58 2.77 -13.63
N ASP A 169 13.69 3.78 -13.67
CA ASP A 169 14.05 5.11 -14.16
C ASP A 169 14.78 5.93 -13.08
N GLY A 170 15.25 7.13 -13.45
CA GLY A 170 15.93 8.03 -12.52
C GLY A 170 15.06 8.58 -11.37
N SER A 171 13.76 8.35 -11.40
CA SER A 171 12.79 8.73 -10.35
C SER A 171 12.41 7.54 -9.44
N GLY A 172 13.00 6.36 -9.69
CA GLY A 172 12.72 5.12 -8.95
C GLY A 172 11.44 4.42 -9.40
N ASN A 173 10.85 4.77 -10.55
CA ASN A 173 9.74 4.01 -11.11
C ASN A 173 10.28 2.76 -11.80
N ILE A 174 9.64 1.60 -11.57
CA ILE A 174 10.04 0.34 -12.20
C ILE A 174 9.75 0.39 -13.70
N LEU A 175 10.75 0.05 -14.52
CA LEU A 175 10.59 -0.01 -15.98
C LEU A 175 10.35 -1.43 -16.46
N THR A 176 11.05 -2.40 -15.86
CA THR A 176 10.87 -3.81 -16.19
C THR A 176 10.95 -4.68 -14.93
N TRP A 177 10.23 -5.78 -14.96
CA TRP A 177 10.36 -6.86 -14.00
C TRP A 177 10.36 -8.19 -14.77
N THR A 178 11.46 -8.96 -14.67
CA THR A 178 11.69 -10.16 -15.45
C THR A 178 11.84 -11.36 -14.53
N SER A 179 11.12 -12.44 -14.82
CA SER A 179 11.19 -13.72 -14.13
C SER A 179 11.97 -14.74 -14.94
N GLU A 180 12.83 -15.49 -14.25
CA GLU A 180 13.59 -16.61 -14.79
C GLU A 180 13.41 -17.82 -13.88
N ASN A 181 13.30 -19.01 -14.47
CA ASN A 181 13.27 -20.28 -13.76
C ASN A 181 14.63 -20.98 -13.85
N TYR A 182 15.03 -21.64 -12.76
CA TYR A 182 16.24 -22.46 -12.71
C TYR A 182 15.90 -23.93 -13.00
N ASN A 183 16.43 -24.46 -14.09
CA ASN A 183 16.22 -25.85 -14.47
C ASN A 183 17.56 -26.50 -14.86
N SER A 184 17.87 -27.63 -14.24
CA SER A 184 19.05 -28.48 -14.60
C SER A 184 20.35 -27.69 -14.74
N GLY A 185 20.62 -26.72 -13.85
CA GLY A 185 21.87 -25.97 -13.84
C GLY A 185 21.86 -24.68 -14.67
N THR A 186 20.75 -24.32 -15.30
CA THR A 186 20.64 -23.14 -16.18
C THR A 186 19.43 -22.28 -15.86
N TRP A 187 19.58 -20.96 -16.05
CA TRP A 187 18.48 -20.00 -15.99
C TRP A 187 17.82 -19.86 -17.35
N SER A 188 16.49 -19.84 -17.38
CA SER A 188 15.70 -19.58 -18.57
C SER A 188 14.62 -18.54 -18.26
N TYR A 189 14.45 -17.58 -19.17
CA TYR A 189 13.37 -16.61 -19.06
C TYR A 189 12.00 -17.31 -18.99
N ALA A 190 11.09 -16.75 -18.23
CA ALA A 190 9.70 -17.21 -18.10
C ALA A 190 8.73 -16.12 -18.58
N TYR A 191 8.73 -14.97 -17.94
CA TYR A 191 7.87 -13.84 -18.29
C TYR A 191 8.50 -12.50 -17.87
N GLN A 192 7.97 -11.42 -18.46
CA GLN A 192 8.41 -10.06 -18.19
C GLN A 192 7.21 -9.13 -18.13
N TYR A 193 7.25 -8.19 -17.19
CA TYR A 193 6.39 -7.01 -17.17
C TYR A 193 7.20 -5.78 -17.59
N ILE A 194 6.57 -4.90 -18.38
CA ILE A 194 7.12 -3.63 -18.87
C ILE A 194 6.13 -2.53 -18.46
N TYR A 195 6.66 -1.46 -17.89
CA TYR A 195 5.86 -0.36 -17.34
C TYR A 195 6.20 0.95 -18.04
N SER A 196 5.19 1.76 -18.32
CA SER A 196 5.33 3.09 -18.91
C SER A 196 4.59 4.12 -18.07
N TYR A 197 5.18 5.31 -17.96
CA TYR A 197 4.69 6.39 -17.10
C TYR A 197 4.47 7.67 -17.90
N ASP A 198 3.53 8.52 -17.43
CA ASP A 198 3.37 9.86 -17.94
C ASP A 198 4.45 10.82 -17.35
N GLN A 199 4.44 12.08 -17.82
CA GLN A 199 5.38 13.09 -17.35
C GLN A 199 5.28 13.41 -15.84
N SER A 200 4.17 13.05 -15.19
CA SER A 200 3.96 13.20 -13.75
C SER A 200 4.37 11.95 -12.96
N GLY A 201 4.95 10.94 -13.60
CA GLY A 201 5.35 9.67 -12.99
C GLY A 201 4.18 8.73 -12.69
N ARG A 202 2.99 8.93 -13.29
CA ARG A 202 1.83 8.04 -13.11
C ARG A 202 1.88 6.93 -14.15
N LEU A 203 1.62 5.69 -13.72
CA LEU A 203 1.60 4.49 -14.57
C LEU A 203 0.49 4.60 -15.63
N ILE A 204 0.85 4.60 -16.93
CA ILE A 204 -0.11 4.66 -18.02
C ILE A 204 -0.25 3.33 -18.76
N GLU A 205 0.75 2.47 -18.73
CA GLU A 205 0.70 1.14 -19.33
C GLU A 205 1.50 0.14 -18.49
N GLU A 206 0.95 -1.05 -18.31
CA GLU A 206 1.61 -2.25 -17.81
C GLU A 206 1.39 -3.37 -18.84
N MET A 207 2.46 -3.95 -19.37
CA MET A 207 2.41 -4.95 -20.43
C MET A 207 3.14 -6.22 -20.00
N SER A 208 2.55 -7.39 -20.22
CA SER A 208 3.18 -8.69 -19.97
C SER A 208 3.60 -9.39 -21.24
N GLN A 209 4.72 -10.12 -21.16
CA GLN A 209 5.27 -10.97 -22.20
C GLN A 209 5.66 -12.32 -21.61
N ASN A 210 5.44 -13.39 -22.38
CA ASN A 210 5.93 -14.74 -22.09
C ASN A 210 7.14 -15.08 -22.95
N TRP A 211 8.03 -15.93 -22.43
CA TRP A 211 9.20 -16.41 -23.15
C TRP A 211 8.95 -17.76 -23.82
N SER A 212 9.13 -17.82 -25.14
CA SER A 212 9.07 -19.05 -25.92
C SER A 212 10.20 -19.12 -26.97
N GLY A 213 11.44 -18.83 -26.53
CA GLY A 213 12.60 -18.64 -27.41
C GLY A 213 12.77 -17.19 -27.90
N ALA A 214 11.71 -16.39 -27.78
CA ALA A 214 11.68 -14.93 -27.91
C ALA A 214 10.51 -14.41 -27.04
N TRP A 215 10.55 -13.12 -26.68
CA TRP A 215 9.45 -12.48 -25.95
C TRP A 215 8.22 -12.38 -26.85
N GLN A 216 7.08 -12.88 -26.33
CA GLN A 216 5.77 -12.84 -26.98
C GLN A 216 4.82 -12.02 -26.14
N TYR A 217 4.17 -11.02 -26.75
CA TYR A 217 3.13 -10.24 -26.07
C TYR A 217 1.98 -11.12 -25.60
N GLU A 218 1.47 -10.85 -24.41
CA GLU A 218 0.37 -11.59 -23.82
C GLU A 218 -0.80 -10.66 -23.49
N ASN A 219 -0.59 -9.78 -22.54
CA ASN A 219 -1.63 -8.89 -22.03
C ASN A 219 -1.07 -7.49 -21.77
N LYS A 220 -1.97 -6.49 -21.72
CA LYS A 220 -1.63 -5.18 -21.18
C LYS A 220 -2.82 -4.49 -20.51
N SER A 221 -2.53 -3.67 -19.52
CA SER A 221 -3.45 -2.71 -18.89
C SER A 221 -3.07 -1.29 -19.29
N LEU A 222 -4.05 -0.49 -19.63
CA LEU A 222 -3.93 0.94 -19.92
C LEU A 222 -4.69 1.73 -18.88
N TYR A 223 -4.07 2.78 -18.33
CA TYR A 223 -4.62 3.59 -17.25
C TYR A 223 -4.90 5.01 -17.70
N SER A 224 -6.06 5.55 -17.32
CA SER A 224 -6.36 6.97 -17.42
C SER A 224 -6.63 7.57 -16.05
N TYR A 225 -6.48 8.90 -15.95
CA TYR A 225 -6.57 9.61 -14.69
C TYR A 225 -7.53 10.79 -14.79
N ASN A 226 -8.28 11.05 -13.74
CA ASN A 226 -9.09 12.24 -13.60
C ASN A 226 -8.22 13.49 -13.31
N ALA A 227 -8.84 14.67 -13.28
CA ALA A 227 -8.14 15.93 -13.00
C ALA A 227 -7.49 15.97 -11.59
N GLY A 228 -7.98 15.17 -10.64
CA GLY A 228 -7.42 15.01 -9.29
C GLY A 228 -6.24 14.03 -9.22
N GLY A 229 -5.86 13.40 -10.35
CA GLY A 229 -4.77 12.43 -10.42
C GLY A 229 -5.14 11.03 -9.98
N GLN A 230 -6.43 10.74 -9.73
CA GLN A 230 -6.91 9.41 -9.39
C GLN A 230 -7.21 8.61 -10.65
N VAL A 231 -7.02 7.29 -10.61
CA VAL A 231 -7.34 6.42 -11.76
C VAL A 231 -8.81 6.55 -12.13
N GLN A 232 -9.09 7.00 -13.35
CA GLN A 232 -10.43 7.12 -13.89
C GLN A 232 -10.89 5.85 -14.59
N SER A 233 -9.97 5.21 -15.34
CA SER A 233 -10.24 3.92 -15.96
C SER A 233 -9.01 3.06 -16.07
N GLU A 234 -9.22 1.74 -16.09
CA GLU A 234 -8.26 0.72 -16.46
C GLU A 234 -8.85 -0.11 -17.59
N THR A 235 -8.16 -0.20 -18.72
CA THR A 235 -8.58 -1.02 -19.87
C THR A 235 -7.60 -2.16 -20.05
N TYR A 236 -8.10 -3.38 -19.97
CA TYR A 236 -7.32 -4.59 -20.18
C TYR A 236 -7.47 -5.10 -21.60
N GLN A 237 -6.32 -5.40 -22.24
CA GLN A 237 -6.24 -5.93 -23.59
C GLN A 237 -5.43 -7.22 -23.63
N GLN A 238 -5.83 -8.13 -24.49
CA GLN A 238 -5.10 -9.37 -24.79
C GLN A 238 -4.51 -9.31 -26.18
N TYR A 239 -3.30 -9.84 -26.34
CA TYR A 239 -2.64 -9.94 -27.65
C TYR A 239 -2.99 -11.26 -28.32
N THR A 240 -3.79 -11.18 -29.40
CA THR A 240 -4.24 -12.35 -30.16
C THR A 240 -4.22 -12.03 -31.65
N ASN A 241 -3.79 -12.99 -32.49
CA ASN A 241 -3.71 -12.83 -33.93
C ASN A 241 -2.94 -11.55 -34.36
N SER A 242 -1.81 -11.28 -33.69
CA SER A 242 -0.94 -10.11 -33.95
C SER A 242 -1.62 -8.75 -33.71
N GLN A 243 -2.68 -8.71 -32.88
CA GLN A 243 -3.39 -7.48 -32.57
C GLN A 243 -3.79 -7.43 -31.06
N TRP A 244 -3.83 -6.22 -30.50
CA TRP A 244 -4.38 -5.97 -29.19
C TRP A 244 -5.91 -5.89 -29.30
N THR A 245 -6.60 -6.71 -28.48
CA THR A 245 -8.06 -6.73 -28.41
C THR A 245 -8.52 -6.42 -26.99
N ASN A 246 -9.45 -5.48 -26.84
CA ASN A 246 -10.06 -5.21 -25.56
C ASN A 246 -10.74 -6.45 -24.99
N THR A 247 -10.69 -6.62 -23.66
CA THR A 247 -11.40 -7.71 -22.95
C THR A 247 -12.26 -7.15 -21.84
N TRP A 248 -11.70 -6.29 -20.97
CA TRP A 248 -12.43 -5.62 -19.89
C TRP A 248 -12.05 -4.15 -19.79
N GLN A 249 -12.93 -3.41 -19.09
CA GLN A 249 -12.66 -2.06 -18.62
C GLN A 249 -13.25 -1.89 -17.24
N ASN A 250 -12.48 -1.27 -16.33
CA ASN A 250 -12.95 -0.80 -15.05
C ASN A 250 -13.03 0.73 -15.11
N ASN A 251 -14.14 1.30 -14.68
CA ASN A 251 -14.33 2.74 -14.58
C ASN A 251 -14.59 3.10 -13.12
N PHE A 252 -13.86 4.08 -12.59
CA PHE A 252 -13.86 4.44 -11.18
C PHE A 252 -14.47 5.81 -10.95
N SER A 253 -15.25 5.95 -9.89
CA SER A 253 -15.71 7.25 -9.41
C SER A 253 -15.39 7.43 -7.93
N TYR A 254 -15.25 8.69 -7.52
CA TYR A 254 -14.76 9.05 -6.20
C TYR A 254 -15.66 10.13 -5.58
N ASP A 255 -15.76 10.13 -4.24
CA ASP A 255 -16.35 11.25 -3.52
C ASP A 255 -15.40 12.45 -3.43
N LEU A 256 -15.86 13.54 -2.84
CA LEU A 256 -15.06 14.76 -2.66
C LEU A 256 -13.84 14.54 -1.73
N SER A 257 -13.90 13.53 -0.89
CA SER A 257 -12.81 13.12 -0.01
C SER A 257 -11.82 12.19 -0.71
N GLY A 258 -12.08 11.76 -1.97
CA GLY A 258 -11.25 10.87 -2.76
C GLY A 258 -11.46 9.38 -2.44
N ASN A 259 -12.47 9.01 -1.69
CA ASN A 259 -12.84 7.60 -1.51
C ASN A 259 -13.51 7.09 -2.78
N MET A 260 -13.14 5.88 -3.22
CA MET A 260 -13.73 5.24 -4.40
C MET A 260 -15.15 4.78 -4.10
N ILE A 261 -16.16 5.49 -4.63
CA ILE A 261 -17.56 5.18 -4.40
C ILE A 261 -18.13 4.16 -5.38
N THR A 262 -17.59 4.08 -6.59
CA THR A 262 -17.98 3.03 -7.55
C THR A 262 -16.79 2.53 -8.37
N GLU A 263 -16.83 1.24 -8.70
CA GLU A 263 -16.05 0.61 -9.75
C GLU A 263 -17.02 -0.13 -10.67
N LEU A 264 -17.18 0.36 -11.90
CA LEU A 264 -17.99 -0.29 -12.93
C LEU A 264 -17.10 -1.17 -13.80
N VAL A 265 -17.38 -2.47 -13.78
CA VAL A 265 -16.68 -3.49 -14.59
C VAL A 265 -17.47 -3.74 -15.86
N GLN A 266 -16.83 -3.59 -17.01
CA GLN A 266 -17.43 -3.83 -18.34
C GLN A 266 -16.61 -4.87 -19.08
N ARG A 267 -17.28 -5.65 -19.93
CA ARG A 267 -16.67 -6.60 -20.88
C ARG A 267 -16.75 -6.07 -22.30
N TRP A 268 -15.74 -6.42 -23.09
CA TRP A 268 -15.77 -6.14 -24.52
C TRP A 268 -16.46 -7.26 -25.27
N ILE A 269 -17.69 -7.02 -25.74
CA ILE A 269 -18.53 -8.01 -26.43
C ILE A 269 -19.06 -7.36 -27.71
N ASN A 270 -18.91 -8.04 -28.85
CA ASN A 270 -19.41 -7.57 -30.15
C ASN A 270 -18.96 -6.13 -30.50
N ASN A 271 -17.68 -5.82 -30.24
CA ASN A 271 -17.07 -4.50 -30.46
C ASN A 271 -17.71 -3.36 -29.64
N ALA A 272 -18.28 -3.65 -28.48
CA ALA A 272 -18.83 -2.67 -27.56
C ALA A 272 -18.57 -3.04 -26.10
N TRP A 273 -18.45 -2.03 -25.22
CA TRP A 273 -18.42 -2.21 -23.79
C TRP A 273 -19.83 -2.54 -23.29
N THR A 274 -19.94 -3.63 -22.54
CA THR A 274 -21.19 -4.10 -21.93
C THR A 274 -21.00 -4.21 -20.44
N ASP A 275 -21.91 -3.67 -19.64
CA ASP A 275 -21.87 -3.75 -18.19
C ASP A 275 -21.88 -5.22 -17.75
N TYR A 276 -21.07 -5.50 -16.73
CA TYR A 276 -20.91 -6.85 -16.18
C TYR A 276 -21.12 -6.89 -14.68
N GLY A 277 -20.49 -5.99 -13.96
CA GLY A 277 -20.55 -5.91 -12.51
C GLY A 277 -20.23 -4.52 -12.02
N ARG A 278 -20.61 -4.20 -10.79
CA ARG A 278 -20.19 -2.97 -10.12
C ARG A 278 -19.94 -3.20 -8.65
N TYR A 279 -18.93 -2.54 -8.14
CA TYR A 279 -18.69 -2.37 -6.72
C TYR A 279 -19.20 -1.00 -6.29
N THR A 280 -19.83 -0.93 -5.11
CA THR A 280 -20.25 0.32 -4.49
C THR A 280 -19.74 0.36 -3.06
N GLY A 281 -18.86 1.35 -2.76
CA GLY A 281 -18.27 1.57 -1.45
C GLY A 281 -19.02 2.61 -0.64
N THR A 282 -19.22 2.35 0.66
CA THR A 282 -19.67 3.36 1.63
C THR A 282 -18.62 3.53 2.73
N TYR A 283 -18.47 4.74 3.23
CA TYR A 283 -17.38 5.11 4.12
C TYR A 283 -17.87 5.87 5.35
N ASP A 284 -17.13 5.79 6.44
CA ASP A 284 -17.31 6.63 7.61
C ASP A 284 -16.72 8.04 7.41
N SER A 285 -16.86 8.90 8.41
CA SER A 285 -16.35 10.27 8.39
C SER A 285 -14.80 10.37 8.32
N HIS A 286 -14.07 9.29 8.61
CA HIS A 286 -12.62 9.18 8.55
C HIS A 286 -12.13 8.48 7.27
N GLY A 287 -13.05 8.22 6.33
CA GLY A 287 -12.75 7.53 5.07
C GLY A 287 -12.49 6.02 5.28
N GLY A 288 -12.88 5.45 6.41
CA GLY A 288 -12.89 4.01 6.65
C GLY A 288 -14.02 3.34 5.88
N LEU A 289 -13.72 2.25 5.17
CA LEU A 289 -14.72 1.49 4.44
C LEU A 289 -15.71 0.85 5.42
N LEU A 290 -17.00 1.12 5.27
CA LEU A 290 -18.08 0.51 6.05
C LEU A 290 -18.70 -0.68 5.33
N MET A 291 -18.85 -0.56 4.01
CA MET A 291 -19.40 -1.63 3.19
C MET A 291 -18.86 -1.52 1.76
N ASN A 292 -18.63 -2.67 1.16
CA ASN A 292 -18.42 -2.81 -0.27
C ASN A 292 -19.45 -3.80 -0.82
N LEU A 293 -20.39 -3.30 -1.65
CA LEU A 293 -21.44 -4.10 -2.29
C LEU A 293 -20.99 -4.42 -3.72
N TYR A 294 -21.06 -5.69 -4.10
CA TYR A 294 -20.88 -6.13 -5.48
C TYR A 294 -22.22 -6.61 -6.07
N GLU A 295 -22.57 -6.07 -7.22
CA GLU A 295 -23.74 -6.41 -8.01
C GLU A 295 -23.33 -6.91 -9.39
N THR A 296 -24.04 -7.87 -9.94
CA THR A 296 -23.90 -8.35 -11.32
C THR A 296 -24.97 -7.76 -12.21
N TYR A 297 -24.65 -7.59 -13.50
CA TYR A 297 -25.58 -7.09 -14.50
C TYR A 297 -26.03 -8.23 -15.43
N GLU A 298 -27.29 -8.63 -15.28
CA GLU A 298 -27.89 -9.71 -16.07
C GLU A 298 -29.28 -9.30 -16.55
N ASN A 299 -29.61 -9.61 -17.81
CA ASN A 299 -30.90 -9.29 -18.43
C ASN A 299 -31.30 -7.80 -18.29
N ASN A 300 -30.31 -6.89 -18.40
CA ASN A 300 -30.46 -5.44 -18.23
C ASN A 300 -30.90 -5.00 -16.82
N ILE A 301 -30.63 -5.81 -15.80
CA ILE A 301 -30.98 -5.54 -14.41
C ILE A 301 -29.76 -5.77 -13.53
N TRP A 302 -29.51 -4.85 -12.58
CA TRP A 302 -28.54 -5.03 -11.52
C TRP A 302 -29.11 -5.91 -10.41
N GLY A 303 -28.37 -6.94 -10.04
CA GLY A 303 -28.74 -7.87 -8.97
C GLY A 303 -27.65 -7.97 -7.93
N ASN A 304 -28.04 -8.03 -6.66
CA ASN A 304 -27.09 -8.30 -5.56
C ASN A 304 -26.33 -9.61 -5.79
N TYR A 305 -25.02 -9.61 -5.52
CA TYR A 305 -24.18 -10.80 -5.59
C TYR A 305 -23.45 -11.05 -4.27
N SER A 306 -22.62 -10.10 -3.81
CA SER A 306 -21.90 -10.23 -2.55
C SER A 306 -21.72 -8.87 -1.88
N LYS A 307 -21.44 -8.88 -0.58
CA LYS A 307 -20.99 -7.69 0.15
C LYS A 307 -20.00 -8.03 1.24
N SER A 308 -19.10 -7.11 1.53
CA SER A 308 -18.31 -7.08 2.75
C SER A 308 -18.78 -5.90 3.62
N VAL A 309 -18.82 -6.12 4.93
CA VAL A 309 -19.24 -5.10 5.91
C VAL A 309 -18.17 -4.99 6.98
N TYR A 310 -17.85 -3.79 7.41
CA TYR A 310 -16.74 -3.53 8.32
C TYR A 310 -17.20 -2.74 9.55
N VAL A 311 -16.56 -3.05 10.67
CA VAL A 311 -16.56 -2.23 11.88
C VAL A 311 -15.20 -1.57 11.96
N ASN A 312 -15.18 -0.24 12.01
CA ASN A 312 -13.96 0.54 12.10
C ASN A 312 -13.74 1.05 13.54
N ASP A 313 -12.47 1.30 13.87
CA ASP A 313 -12.11 2.07 15.05
C ASP A 313 -12.35 3.57 14.85
N ASN A 314 -12.02 4.38 15.86
CA ASN A 314 -12.21 5.83 15.83
C ASN A 314 -11.34 6.56 14.80
N ASN A 315 -10.38 5.88 14.16
CA ASN A 315 -9.51 6.43 13.11
C ASN A 315 -9.89 5.93 11.71
N GLY A 316 -10.97 5.15 11.58
CA GLY A 316 -11.44 4.61 10.31
C GLY A 316 -10.67 3.38 9.82
N PHE A 317 -10.00 2.63 10.71
CA PHE A 317 -9.36 1.37 10.36
C PHE A 317 -10.24 0.18 10.77
N ALA A 318 -10.42 -0.77 9.87
CA ALA A 318 -11.29 -1.92 10.09
C ALA A 318 -10.75 -2.83 11.19
N VAL A 319 -11.46 -2.97 12.29
CA VAL A 319 -11.17 -3.92 13.38
C VAL A 319 -11.92 -5.23 13.22
N GLN A 320 -12.95 -5.24 12.39
CA GLN A 320 -13.69 -6.43 11.97
C GLN A 320 -14.19 -6.27 10.55
N GLY A 321 -14.26 -7.38 9.80
CA GLY A 321 -14.92 -7.48 8.51
C GLY A 321 -15.68 -8.80 8.41
N ASP A 322 -16.87 -8.76 7.81
CA ASP A 322 -17.73 -9.92 7.56
C ASP A 322 -18.13 -9.96 6.09
N PHE A 323 -18.11 -11.16 5.48
CA PHE A 323 -18.46 -11.36 4.06
C PHE A 323 -19.76 -12.11 3.90
N PHE A 324 -20.58 -11.67 2.95
CA PHE A 324 -21.90 -12.22 2.66
C PHE A 324 -22.10 -12.43 1.16
N MET A 325 -22.80 -13.52 0.82
CA MET A 325 -23.32 -13.78 -0.52
C MET A 325 -24.84 -13.58 -0.53
N TRP A 326 -25.37 -13.13 -1.67
CA TRP A 326 -26.81 -13.01 -1.89
C TRP A 326 -27.37 -14.35 -2.36
N GLN A 327 -28.21 -14.98 -1.54
CA GLN A 327 -28.82 -16.28 -1.84
C GLN A 327 -30.28 -16.29 -1.40
N ASN A 328 -31.16 -16.79 -2.25
CA ASN A 328 -32.61 -16.93 -1.95
C ASN A 328 -33.22 -15.63 -1.37
N SER A 329 -32.91 -14.49 -2.00
CA SER A 329 -33.40 -13.15 -1.59
C SER A 329 -32.99 -12.73 -0.16
N SER A 330 -31.87 -13.25 0.35
CA SER A 330 -31.29 -12.88 1.64
C SER A 330 -29.77 -12.88 1.60
N TRP A 331 -29.15 -12.14 2.51
CA TRP A 331 -27.72 -12.15 2.74
C TRP A 331 -27.34 -13.30 3.66
N VAL A 332 -26.43 -14.16 3.20
CA VAL A 332 -25.96 -15.34 3.94
C VAL A 332 -24.44 -15.18 4.14
N GLU A 333 -23.95 -15.40 5.35
CA GLU A 333 -22.51 -15.42 5.62
C GLU A 333 -21.82 -16.46 4.74
N ALA A 334 -20.74 -16.06 4.11
CA ALA A 334 -19.95 -16.88 3.19
C ALA A 334 -18.47 -16.50 3.27
N GLU A 335 -17.62 -17.32 2.66
CA GLU A 335 -16.20 -16.97 2.49
C GLU A 335 -16.04 -16.11 1.24
N GLY A 336 -15.21 -15.08 1.35
CA GLY A 336 -14.90 -14.19 0.25
C GLY A 336 -13.80 -13.20 0.61
N MET A 337 -13.53 -12.26 -0.28
CA MET A 337 -12.45 -11.29 -0.11
C MET A 337 -12.86 -10.16 0.83
N LEU A 338 -12.14 -10.04 1.94
CA LEU A 338 -12.21 -8.95 2.89
C LEU A 338 -10.94 -8.12 2.80
N THR A 339 -11.08 -6.81 2.71
CA THR A 339 -9.95 -5.89 2.51
C THR A 339 -9.80 -4.98 3.71
N ILE A 340 -8.59 -4.89 4.26
CA ILE A 340 -8.25 -3.89 5.27
C ILE A 340 -7.37 -2.80 4.67
N ARG A 341 -7.40 -1.64 5.30
CA ARG A 341 -6.52 -0.50 5.03
C ARG A 341 -5.65 -0.24 6.25
N TYR A 342 -4.40 0.10 6.03
CA TYR A 342 -3.45 0.49 7.09
C TYR A 342 -2.48 1.56 6.57
N ILE A 343 -1.67 2.15 7.45
CA ILE A 343 -0.68 3.16 7.07
C ILE A 343 0.72 2.58 7.22
N PHE A 344 1.47 2.63 6.14
CA PHE A 344 2.89 2.29 6.09
C PHE A 344 3.63 3.39 5.32
N ASN A 345 4.72 3.92 5.89
CA ASN A 345 5.51 5.02 5.30
C ASN A 345 4.64 6.21 4.84
N SER A 346 3.73 6.66 5.71
CA SER A 346 2.80 7.77 5.42
C SER A 346 1.88 7.54 4.21
N GLU A 347 1.77 6.31 3.71
CA GLU A 347 0.87 5.92 2.62
C GLU A 347 -0.20 4.95 3.12
N TYR A 348 -1.40 5.04 2.56
CA TYR A 348 -2.40 4.00 2.75
C TYR A 348 -2.07 2.78 1.92
N VAL A 349 -2.03 1.64 2.59
CA VAL A 349 -1.86 0.32 1.98
C VAL A 349 -3.13 -0.49 2.17
N ARG A 350 -3.48 -1.32 1.19
CA ARG A 350 -4.60 -2.25 1.27
C ARG A 350 -4.10 -3.68 1.22
N SER A 351 -4.67 -4.54 2.07
CA SER A 351 -4.43 -5.99 2.04
C SER A 351 -5.76 -6.72 2.03
N GLY A 352 -5.86 -7.76 1.21
CA GLY A 352 -7.04 -8.61 1.08
C GLY A 352 -6.83 -9.95 1.78
N PHE A 353 -7.90 -10.46 2.42
CA PHE A 353 -7.94 -11.73 3.13
C PHE A 353 -9.19 -12.51 2.70
N TYR A 354 -9.00 -13.74 2.29
CA TYR A 354 -10.13 -14.62 1.95
C TYR A 354 -10.62 -15.33 3.20
N ALA A 355 -11.79 -14.95 3.69
CA ALA A 355 -12.40 -15.50 4.91
C ALA A 355 -13.90 -15.20 4.94
N ARG A 356 -14.62 -15.84 5.86
CA ARG A 356 -16.00 -15.48 6.20
C ARG A 356 -16.05 -14.23 7.06
N LYS A 357 -15.09 -14.13 7.99
CA LYS A 357 -14.93 -13.01 8.92
C LYS A 357 -13.45 -12.79 9.21
N ILE A 358 -13.07 -11.56 9.42
CA ILE A 358 -11.75 -11.19 9.97
C ILE A 358 -11.91 -10.33 11.22
N THR A 359 -10.94 -10.44 12.12
CA THR A 359 -10.70 -9.43 13.18
C THR A 359 -9.25 -8.96 13.08
N VAL A 360 -9.02 -7.67 13.35
CA VAL A 360 -7.72 -7.03 13.19
C VAL A 360 -7.37 -6.26 14.44
N GLN A 361 -6.12 -6.45 14.92
CA GLN A 361 -5.50 -5.60 15.92
C GLN A 361 -4.35 -4.84 15.27
N TYR A 362 -4.24 -3.56 15.60
CA TYR A 362 -3.21 -2.69 15.06
C TYR A 362 -2.17 -2.34 16.11
N LEU A 363 -0.91 -2.30 15.69
CA LEU A 363 0.18 -1.66 16.39
C LEU A 363 0.25 -0.20 15.91
N VAL A 364 0.23 0.72 16.85
CA VAL A 364 0.45 2.14 16.56
C VAL A 364 1.87 2.47 16.96
N ILE A 365 2.72 2.74 15.97
CA ILE A 365 4.08 3.21 16.22
C ILE A 365 4.04 4.74 16.06
N SER A 366 4.25 5.45 17.17
CA SER A 366 4.32 6.92 17.17
C SER A 366 5.57 7.36 16.40
N GLY A 367 5.35 8.29 15.47
CA GLY A 367 6.23 8.72 14.40
C GLY A 367 7.72 8.62 14.65
N ILE A 368 8.33 7.86 13.80
CA ILE A 368 9.75 7.94 13.54
C ILE A 368 9.90 9.06 12.52
N ASN A 369 10.62 10.10 12.91
CA ASN A 369 11.20 11.01 11.93
C ASN A 369 11.94 10.14 10.91
N GLU A 370 11.63 10.26 9.62
CA GLU A 370 12.36 9.61 8.52
C GLU A 370 13.84 10.03 8.44
N ASN A 371 14.27 10.82 9.41
CA ASN A 371 15.65 11.20 9.56
C ASN A 371 16.27 10.37 10.70
N PRO A 372 17.15 9.39 10.43
CA PRO A 372 17.75 8.51 11.44
C PRO A 372 18.70 9.24 12.41
N GLN A 373 18.83 10.55 12.27
CA GLN A 373 19.49 11.40 13.25
C GLN A 373 18.54 12.52 13.66
N ALA A 374 18.05 12.47 14.91
CA ALA A 374 17.48 13.67 15.53
C ALA A 374 18.44 14.83 15.27
N PRO A 375 17.94 16.05 14.92
CA PRO A 375 18.80 17.16 14.70
C PRO A 375 19.78 17.30 15.86
N VAL A 376 21.08 17.42 15.57
CA VAL A 376 22.11 17.51 16.61
C VAL A 376 21.96 18.82 17.37
N ASN A 377 21.40 19.86 16.73
CA ASN A 377 21.20 21.18 17.30
C ASN A 377 19.83 21.75 16.92
N SER A 378 19.27 22.57 17.80
CA SER A 378 18.13 23.39 17.43
C SER A 378 18.52 24.40 16.35
N SER A 379 17.67 24.60 15.36
CA SER A 379 17.90 25.56 14.27
C SER A 379 16.62 26.28 13.87
N LEU A 380 16.77 27.49 13.30
CA LEU A 380 15.71 28.24 12.64
C LEU A 380 16.22 28.69 11.28
N ALA A 381 15.64 28.17 10.21
CA ALA A 381 16.02 28.54 8.86
C ALA A 381 15.38 29.86 8.40
N GLN A 382 15.97 30.46 7.37
CA GLN A 382 15.36 31.59 6.66
C GLN A 382 14.08 31.09 5.96
N ASN A 383 12.97 31.82 6.13
CA ASN A 383 11.71 31.49 5.45
C ASN A 383 11.89 31.51 3.93
N TYR A 384 11.21 30.62 3.24
CA TYR A 384 11.25 30.56 1.78
C TYR A 384 9.82 30.37 1.21
N PRO A 385 9.46 31.16 0.17
CA PRO A 385 10.21 32.29 -0.43
C PRO A 385 10.36 33.48 0.54
N ASN A 386 11.39 34.29 0.32
CA ASN A 386 11.60 35.58 0.99
C ASN A 386 12.30 36.58 0.03
N PRO A 387 11.65 37.67 -0.46
CA PRO A 387 10.29 38.11 -0.12
C PRO A 387 9.20 37.10 -0.50
N PHE A 388 8.02 37.15 0.16
CA PHE A 388 6.90 36.24 -0.09
C PHE A 388 5.58 36.97 -0.43
N ASN A 389 4.69 36.25 -1.16
CA ASN A 389 3.33 36.67 -1.49
C ASN A 389 2.52 35.45 -1.99
N PRO A 390 1.37 35.07 -1.43
CA PRO A 390 0.89 35.49 -0.11
C PRO A 390 1.42 34.59 1.01
N SER A 391 2.16 33.53 0.72
CA SER A 391 2.60 32.52 1.68
C SER A 391 4.09 32.23 1.65
N THR A 392 4.60 31.75 2.77
CA THR A 392 5.99 31.32 2.96
C THR A 392 6.06 30.19 3.97
N VAL A 393 7.14 29.39 3.92
CA VAL A 393 7.42 28.33 4.87
C VAL A 393 8.55 28.72 5.80
N ILE A 394 8.37 28.53 7.09
CA ILE A 394 9.39 28.67 8.12
C ILE A 394 9.80 27.28 8.57
N HIS A 395 11.05 26.91 8.29
CA HIS A 395 11.61 25.63 8.69
C HIS A 395 12.42 25.77 9.99
N TYR A 396 12.25 24.83 10.94
CA TYR A 396 13.05 24.77 12.16
C TYR A 396 13.24 23.35 12.66
N SER A 397 14.30 23.13 13.44
CA SER A 397 14.67 21.82 13.99
C SER A 397 14.83 21.88 15.49
N ILE A 398 14.46 20.81 16.20
CA ILE A 398 14.69 20.65 17.63
C ILE A 398 15.29 19.26 17.93
N PRO A 399 16.36 19.16 18.77
CA PRO A 399 17.06 17.90 19.03
C PRO A 399 16.46 17.06 20.16
N THR A 400 15.67 17.68 21.04
CA THR A 400 15.11 17.03 22.23
C THR A 400 13.67 17.47 22.48
N THR A 401 12.85 16.63 23.10
CA THR A 401 11.50 17.01 23.50
C THR A 401 11.52 18.25 24.37
N THR A 402 10.91 19.34 23.92
CA THR A 402 10.89 20.62 24.60
C THR A 402 9.63 21.42 24.26
N HIS A 403 9.34 22.42 25.09
CA HIS A 403 8.29 23.37 24.76
C HIS A 403 8.81 24.37 23.71
N VAL A 404 8.10 24.45 22.59
CA VAL A 404 8.46 25.28 21.43
C VAL A 404 7.48 26.42 21.30
N THR A 405 8.01 27.64 21.16
CA THR A 405 7.24 28.81 20.74
C THR A 405 7.84 29.41 19.48
N LEU A 406 7.00 29.65 18.48
CA LEU A 406 7.33 30.43 17.28
C LEU A 406 6.42 31.66 17.25
N LYS A 407 7.01 32.86 17.29
CA LYS A 407 6.27 34.11 17.38
C LYS A 407 6.65 35.07 16.26
N LEU A 408 5.67 35.87 15.83
CA LEU A 408 5.83 36.91 14.81
C LEU A 408 5.78 38.27 15.42
N PHE A 409 6.69 39.16 14.97
CA PHE A 409 6.87 40.53 15.46
C PHE A 409 6.91 41.55 14.32
N ASP A 410 6.45 42.75 14.60
CA ASP A 410 6.64 43.90 13.73
C ASP A 410 8.09 44.51 13.89
N VAL A 411 8.38 45.56 13.12
CA VAL A 411 9.68 46.25 13.16
C VAL A 411 9.95 47.02 14.46
N MET A 412 8.91 47.24 15.25
CA MET A 412 9.02 47.90 16.57
C MET A 412 9.24 46.86 17.69
N GLY A 413 9.20 45.56 17.37
CA GLY A 413 9.32 44.47 18.32
C GLY A 413 8.01 44.11 19.04
N ASN A 414 6.86 44.60 18.57
CA ASN A 414 5.56 44.20 19.11
C ASN A 414 5.20 42.84 18.56
N GLU A 415 4.73 41.93 19.43
CA GLU A 415 4.21 40.64 19.03
C GLU A 415 2.90 40.80 18.23
N ILE A 416 2.91 40.29 17.00
CA ILE A 416 1.71 40.23 16.11
C ILE A 416 0.91 38.98 16.37
N SER A 417 1.61 37.83 16.48
CA SER A 417 0.96 36.53 16.66
C SER A 417 1.93 35.52 17.26
N THR A 418 1.39 34.61 18.06
CA THR A 418 2.04 33.32 18.39
C THR A 418 1.61 32.29 17.35
N LEU A 419 2.57 31.81 16.56
CA LEU A 419 2.37 30.87 15.45
C LEU A 419 2.39 29.42 15.92
N VAL A 420 3.27 29.08 16.90
CA VAL A 420 3.41 27.79 17.55
C VAL A 420 3.59 28.02 19.05
N ASP A 421 2.92 27.23 19.88
CA ASP A 421 3.06 27.22 21.34
C ASP A 421 2.68 25.83 21.87
N VAL A 422 3.63 24.87 21.82
CA VAL A 422 3.32 23.46 22.10
C VAL A 422 4.57 22.67 22.54
N LEU A 423 4.37 21.61 23.32
CA LEU A 423 5.41 20.62 23.58
C LEU A 423 5.62 19.76 22.31
N GLN A 424 6.85 19.80 21.76
CA GLN A 424 7.23 19.02 20.57
C GLN A 424 8.35 18.02 20.86
N SER A 425 8.27 16.86 20.21
CA SER A 425 9.33 15.85 20.19
C SER A 425 10.48 16.27 19.26
N PRO A 426 11.67 15.62 19.35
CA PRO A 426 12.78 15.90 18.42
C PRO A 426 12.32 15.77 16.96
N GLY A 427 12.79 16.67 16.08
CA GLY A 427 12.47 16.61 14.65
C GLY A 427 12.68 17.93 13.92
N ASP A 428 12.42 17.87 12.61
CA ASP A 428 12.37 18.99 11.69
C ASP A 428 10.90 19.36 11.44
N PHE A 429 10.59 20.66 11.44
CA PHE A 429 9.22 21.17 11.36
C PHE A 429 9.10 22.26 10.33
N ASP A 430 8.01 22.27 9.58
CA ASP A 430 7.62 23.29 8.62
C ASP A 430 6.35 24.00 9.08
N PHE A 431 6.42 25.32 9.25
CA PHE A 431 5.27 26.17 9.52
C PHE A 431 4.91 26.98 8.27
N ASN A 432 3.72 26.73 7.73
CA ASN A 432 3.19 27.47 6.58
C ASN A 432 2.52 28.77 7.08
N LEU A 433 3.10 29.91 6.74
CA LEU A 433 2.58 31.23 7.07
C LEU A 433 1.85 31.82 5.86
N SER A 434 0.59 32.25 6.05
CA SER A 434 -0.15 33.03 5.07
C SER A 434 -0.34 34.48 5.57
N SER A 435 -0.01 35.45 4.72
CA SER A 435 -0.24 36.87 5.03
C SER A 435 -1.74 37.23 5.13
N GLN A 436 -2.60 36.42 4.55
CA GLN A 436 -4.06 36.60 4.59
C GLN A 436 -4.62 36.26 5.96
N ASP A 437 -4.11 35.21 6.60
CA ASP A 437 -4.58 34.73 7.91
C ASP A 437 -4.27 35.74 9.03
N LEU A 438 -3.22 36.54 8.85
CA LEU A 438 -2.76 37.51 9.83
C LEU A 438 -3.02 38.98 9.42
N ASN A 439 -3.67 39.21 8.27
CA ASN A 439 -3.92 40.58 7.71
C ASN A 439 -2.65 41.44 7.62
N LEU A 440 -1.53 40.85 7.21
CA LEU A 440 -0.25 41.56 7.12
C LEU A 440 -0.28 42.61 6.01
N SER A 441 0.34 43.73 6.28
CA SER A 441 0.67 44.80 5.28
C SER A 441 2.04 44.53 4.68
N SER A 442 2.29 44.97 3.42
CA SER A 442 3.63 44.89 2.86
C SER A 442 4.65 45.56 3.78
N GLY A 443 5.72 44.82 4.10
CA GLY A 443 6.69 45.32 5.08
C GLY A 443 7.69 44.24 5.54
N VAL A 444 8.50 44.65 6.50
CA VAL A 444 9.48 43.79 7.18
C VAL A 444 8.89 43.28 8.49
N TYR A 445 9.10 42.02 8.75
CA TYR A 445 8.67 41.31 9.97
C TYR A 445 9.83 40.47 10.51
N PHE A 446 9.74 40.08 11.78
CA PHE A 446 10.68 39.18 12.43
C PHE A 446 9.91 38.00 12.99
N TYR A 447 10.48 36.80 12.91
CA TYR A 447 9.97 35.63 13.59
C TYR A 447 11.04 35.05 14.50
N GLN A 448 10.62 34.66 15.71
CA GLN A 448 11.48 34.12 16.74
C GLN A 448 11.04 32.75 17.16
N LEU A 449 11.96 31.79 17.11
CA LEU A 449 11.83 30.47 17.70
C LEU A 449 12.49 30.46 19.07
N ARG A 450 11.79 29.83 20.05
CA ARG A 450 12.37 29.42 21.34
C ARG A 450 12.07 27.96 21.55
N ALA A 451 13.08 27.16 21.93
CA ALA A 451 12.99 25.73 22.19
C ALA A 451 13.97 25.37 23.33
N GLY A 452 13.47 25.24 24.57
CA GLY A 452 14.32 25.17 25.76
C GLY A 452 15.22 26.41 25.91
N ASP A 453 16.54 26.18 25.99
CA ASP A 453 17.54 27.25 26.08
C ASP A 453 17.87 27.86 24.71
N PHE A 454 17.41 27.28 23.60
CA PHE A 454 17.66 27.82 22.27
C PHE A 454 16.71 28.97 21.94
N SER A 455 17.26 30.04 21.36
CA SER A 455 16.48 31.14 20.80
C SER A 455 17.17 31.69 19.54
N ALA A 456 16.40 31.80 18.47
CA ALA A 456 16.85 32.37 17.21
C ALA A 456 15.78 33.29 16.61
N THR A 457 16.20 34.33 15.90
CA THR A 457 15.30 35.29 15.25
C THR A 457 15.75 35.53 13.82
N ASN A 458 14.83 35.44 12.87
CA ASN A 458 15.08 35.75 11.46
C ASN A 458 14.12 36.84 10.96
N LYS A 459 14.54 37.51 9.87
CA LYS A 459 13.79 38.56 9.20
C LYS A 459 13.05 37.99 7.99
N MET A 460 11.82 38.40 7.78
CA MET A 460 11.07 38.11 6.54
C MET A 460 10.51 39.40 5.93
N ILE A 461 10.28 39.37 4.62
CA ILE A 461 9.72 40.48 3.85
C ILE A 461 8.47 40.02 3.15
N PHE A 462 7.34 40.67 3.48
CA PHE A 462 6.09 40.46 2.76
C PHE A 462 5.90 41.57 1.71
N MET A 463 5.62 41.20 0.47
CA MET A 463 5.34 42.12 -0.63
C MET A 463 4.02 41.74 -1.27
N LYS A 464 3.07 42.67 -1.21
CA LYS A 464 1.73 42.51 -1.83
C LYS A 464 1.81 42.78 -3.31
#